data_0458553bf78cc85d23d8cba788135b65
#
_entry.id   0458553bf78cc85d23d8cba788135b65
#
_cell.length_a   1.000
_cell.length_b   1.000
_cell.length_c   1.000
_cell.angle_alpha   90.00
_cell.angle_beta   90.00
_cell.angle_gamma   90.00
#
_symmetry.space_group_name_H-M   'P 1'
#
loop_
_entity.id
_entity.type
_entity.pdbx_description
1 polymer ?
#
loop_
_entity_poly.entity_id
_entity_poly.type
_entity_poly.pdbx_seq_one_letter_code
_entity_poly.pdbx_strand_id
1 'polypeptide(L)'
;MRVWIDLANSPHVPLLRPVVERLEADGDSVLLTARDNAQTVELARYRWPDVLVIGRSSPAGKAAKAAAIAQRAVHLARVARRWRADVAFSHGSYAQISAARLLGVPAVTMMDYEHQPANHLSFRLARRIIVPDTFPADALDRFGAAPAKVIRYDGFKEELYLDGFAADSRVLDELGLDSRRVVAVFRPPPEGALYHRSANERFDRLLETALAKDDVQVVLLPRTGEQKARYTQMSERIRIPDAAVDGSSLLALADLTIGGGGTMSRESALLGTPTSTVFAGELAAVDAELIRRGLLQDLRHESSEPVFEKKVSDERPALRSEAILETIIRTLREVASPGRAHRRRFRPARPHG
;
A
#
# COMPACT_ATOMS: atom_id res chain seq x y z
N MET A 1 -5.97 -2.20 -24.81
CA MET A 1 -5.85 -3.51 -24.10
C MET A 1 -6.92 -3.65 -23.03
N ARG A 2 -7.11 -4.86 -22.51
CA ARG A 2 -8.09 -5.15 -21.45
C ARG A 2 -7.33 -5.54 -20.20
N VAL A 3 -7.23 -4.61 -19.25
CA VAL A 3 -6.43 -4.75 -18.03
C VAL A 3 -7.32 -5.15 -16.86
N TRP A 4 -6.99 -6.24 -16.19
CA TRP A 4 -7.66 -6.66 -14.97
C TRP A 4 -6.85 -6.27 -13.74
N ILE A 5 -7.40 -5.34 -12.93
CA ILE A 5 -6.80 -4.83 -11.69
C ILE A 5 -7.53 -5.39 -10.48
N ASP A 6 -6.80 -5.81 -9.44
CA ASP A 6 -7.37 -6.36 -8.21
C ASP A 6 -6.95 -5.58 -6.95
N LEU A 7 -7.94 -5.07 -6.25
CA LEU A 7 -7.82 -4.28 -5.01
C LEU A 7 -7.95 -5.21 -3.81
N ALA A 8 -6.83 -5.71 -3.29
CA ALA A 8 -6.85 -6.70 -2.20
C ALA A 8 -6.89 -6.08 -0.79
N ASN A 9 -6.53 -4.79 -0.63
CA ASN A 9 -6.48 -4.06 0.64
C ASN A 9 -6.81 -2.58 0.41
N SER A 10 -7.24 -1.88 1.46
CA SER A 10 -7.64 -0.46 1.40
C SER A 10 -6.59 0.47 0.76
N PRO A 11 -5.27 0.37 1.07
CA PRO A 11 -4.25 1.22 0.44
C PRO A 11 -4.10 1.00 -1.07
N HIS A 12 -4.64 -0.10 -1.63
CA HIS A 12 -4.58 -0.34 -3.08
C HIS A 12 -5.52 0.58 -3.86
N VAL A 13 -6.55 1.13 -3.22
CA VAL A 13 -7.50 2.03 -3.87
C VAL A 13 -6.81 3.33 -4.30
N PRO A 14 -6.21 4.14 -3.40
CA PRO A 14 -5.47 5.32 -3.82
C PRO A 14 -4.25 4.96 -4.67
N LEU A 15 -3.52 3.89 -4.34
CA LEU A 15 -2.32 3.46 -5.07
C LEU A 15 -2.58 3.19 -6.55
N LEU A 16 -3.65 2.47 -6.87
CA LEU A 16 -3.93 2.03 -8.25
C LEU A 16 -4.83 3.00 -9.02
N ARG A 17 -5.35 4.05 -8.35
CA ARG A 17 -6.16 5.08 -8.99
C ARG A 17 -5.45 5.74 -10.18
N PRO A 18 -4.23 6.27 -10.07
CA PRO A 18 -3.55 6.90 -11.20
C PRO A 18 -3.32 5.94 -12.38
N VAL A 19 -3.08 4.65 -12.08
CA VAL A 19 -2.92 3.62 -13.11
C VAL A 19 -4.23 3.39 -13.87
N VAL A 20 -5.35 3.29 -13.15
CA VAL A 20 -6.69 3.14 -13.77
C VAL A 20 -7.01 4.35 -14.63
N GLU A 21 -6.87 5.56 -14.09
CA GLU A 21 -7.16 6.81 -14.77
C GLU A 21 -6.32 6.97 -16.06
N ARG A 22 -5.03 6.62 -16.01
CA ARG A 22 -4.14 6.68 -17.18
C ARG A 22 -4.53 5.64 -18.23
N LEU A 23 -4.87 4.41 -17.85
CA LEU A 23 -5.31 3.38 -18.77
C LEU A 23 -6.62 3.79 -19.48
N GLU A 24 -7.58 4.31 -18.73
CA GLU A 24 -8.87 4.78 -19.29
C GLU A 24 -8.68 5.98 -20.22
N ALA A 25 -7.82 6.95 -19.84
CA ALA A 25 -7.47 8.09 -20.69
C ALA A 25 -6.78 7.67 -21.99
N ASP A 26 -6.00 6.59 -21.96
CA ASP A 26 -5.34 6.01 -23.15
C ASP A 26 -6.29 5.13 -23.99
N GLY A 27 -7.59 5.02 -23.62
CA GLY A 27 -8.60 4.23 -24.32
C GLY A 27 -8.55 2.73 -24.03
N ASP A 28 -7.85 2.32 -23.00
CA ASP A 28 -7.83 0.92 -22.53
C ASP A 28 -9.07 0.62 -21.68
N SER A 29 -9.47 -0.65 -21.63
CA SER A 29 -10.58 -1.10 -20.79
C SER A 29 -10.05 -1.68 -19.47
N VAL A 30 -10.62 -1.29 -18.35
CA VAL A 30 -10.22 -1.77 -17.03
C VAL A 30 -11.33 -2.58 -16.36
N LEU A 31 -11.01 -3.78 -15.89
CA LEU A 31 -11.85 -4.56 -14.99
C LEU A 31 -11.31 -4.40 -13.57
N LEU A 32 -12.11 -3.83 -12.68
CA LEU A 32 -11.77 -3.72 -11.27
C LEU A 32 -12.45 -4.81 -10.46
N THR A 33 -11.65 -5.54 -9.68
CA THR A 33 -12.13 -6.47 -8.66
C THR A 33 -11.60 -6.04 -7.29
N ALA A 34 -12.40 -6.18 -6.26
CA ALA A 34 -12.01 -5.83 -4.89
C ALA A 34 -12.27 -6.99 -3.92
N ARG A 35 -11.48 -7.07 -2.87
CA ARG A 35 -11.72 -7.96 -1.73
C ARG A 35 -12.42 -7.17 -0.62
N ASP A 36 -13.46 -7.73 -0.05
CA ASP A 36 -14.10 -7.20 1.15
C ASP A 36 -13.16 -7.40 2.36
N ASN A 37 -12.36 -6.38 2.61
CA ASN A 37 -11.34 -6.37 3.66
C ASN A 37 -11.12 -4.94 4.16
N ALA A 38 -11.29 -4.71 5.44
CA ALA A 38 -11.26 -3.39 6.04
C ALA A 38 -12.17 -2.42 5.25
N GLN A 39 -11.69 -1.24 4.87
CA GLN A 39 -12.43 -0.21 4.14
C GLN A 39 -12.31 -0.33 2.61
N THR A 40 -11.73 -1.44 2.10
CA THR A 40 -11.42 -1.57 0.65
C THR A 40 -12.64 -1.38 -0.24
N VAL A 41 -13.77 -2.01 0.13
CA VAL A 41 -15.00 -1.96 -0.69
C VAL A 41 -15.64 -0.59 -0.65
N GLU A 42 -15.68 0.04 0.51
CA GLU A 42 -16.22 1.38 0.69
C GLU A 42 -15.46 2.40 -0.17
N LEU A 43 -14.13 2.45 -0.01
CA LEU A 43 -13.26 3.34 -0.78
C LEU A 43 -13.33 3.05 -2.29
N ALA A 44 -13.36 1.77 -2.68
CA ALA A 44 -13.42 1.39 -4.08
C ALA A 44 -14.75 1.78 -4.72
N ARG A 45 -15.89 1.57 -4.05
CA ARG A 45 -17.22 1.95 -4.55
C ARG A 45 -17.44 3.45 -4.63
N TYR A 46 -16.86 4.20 -3.70
CA TYR A 46 -16.89 5.66 -3.76
C TYR A 46 -16.27 6.18 -5.06
N ARG A 47 -15.18 5.55 -5.52
CA ARG A 47 -14.47 5.95 -6.74
C ARG A 47 -14.97 5.24 -7.99
N TRP A 48 -15.28 3.95 -7.89
CA TRP A 48 -15.72 3.07 -8.96
C TRP A 48 -16.97 2.28 -8.52
N PRO A 49 -18.16 2.82 -8.75
CA PRO A 49 -19.42 2.19 -8.32
C PRO A 49 -19.60 0.75 -8.82
N ASP A 50 -19.08 0.45 -10.02
CA ASP A 50 -19.19 -0.85 -10.70
C ASP A 50 -18.10 -1.85 -10.32
N VAL A 51 -17.28 -1.58 -9.28
CA VAL A 51 -16.24 -2.51 -8.84
C VAL A 51 -16.85 -3.84 -8.40
N LEU A 52 -16.30 -4.94 -8.90
CA LEU A 52 -16.78 -6.29 -8.56
C LEU A 52 -16.16 -6.77 -7.25
N VAL A 53 -16.99 -6.92 -6.22
CA VAL A 53 -16.54 -7.41 -4.91
C VAL A 53 -16.49 -8.94 -4.92
N ILE A 54 -15.28 -9.50 -4.74
CA ILE A 54 -15.04 -10.95 -4.76
C ILE A 54 -14.17 -11.35 -3.57
N GLY A 55 -14.73 -12.17 -2.69
CA GLY A 55 -14.09 -12.68 -1.48
C GLY A 55 -14.09 -11.71 -0.32
N ARG A 56 -13.90 -12.25 0.88
CA ARG A 56 -13.90 -11.53 2.16
C ARG A 56 -12.53 -11.60 2.82
N SER A 57 -12.38 -10.94 3.96
CA SER A 57 -11.20 -11.03 4.84
C SER A 57 -10.82 -12.48 5.10
N SER A 58 -9.52 -12.75 5.08
CA SER A 58 -9.03 -14.11 5.31
C SER A 58 -9.17 -14.49 6.79
N PRO A 59 -9.64 -15.72 7.09
CA PRO A 59 -9.72 -16.20 8.45
C PRO A 59 -8.32 -16.37 9.08
N ALA A 60 -8.27 -16.55 10.38
CA ALA A 60 -7.03 -16.85 11.09
C ALA A 60 -6.48 -18.24 10.70
N GLY A 61 -5.15 -18.39 10.76
CA GLY A 61 -4.46 -19.65 10.47
C GLY A 61 -3.99 -19.82 9.03
N LYS A 62 -2.82 -20.48 8.86
CA LYS A 62 -2.14 -20.60 7.56
C LYS A 62 -2.94 -21.41 6.55
N ALA A 63 -3.51 -22.55 6.96
CA ALA A 63 -4.30 -23.44 6.09
C ALA A 63 -5.60 -22.78 5.63
N ALA A 64 -6.32 -22.11 6.54
CA ALA A 64 -7.53 -21.38 6.23
C ALA A 64 -7.28 -20.20 5.28
N LYS A 65 -6.17 -19.47 5.47
CA LYS A 65 -5.73 -18.41 4.55
C LYS A 65 -5.43 -18.97 3.15
N ALA A 66 -4.75 -20.10 3.05
CA ALA A 66 -4.46 -20.73 1.77
C ALA A 66 -5.74 -21.18 1.05
N ALA A 67 -6.68 -21.80 1.77
CA ALA A 67 -7.99 -22.20 1.23
C ALA A 67 -8.80 -20.97 0.74
N ALA A 68 -8.82 -19.89 1.50
CA ALA A 68 -9.51 -18.65 1.12
C ALA A 68 -8.89 -18.02 -0.14
N ILE A 69 -7.56 -18.03 -0.27
CA ILE A 69 -6.86 -17.57 -1.49
C ILE A 69 -7.26 -18.43 -2.68
N ALA A 70 -7.25 -19.77 -2.55
CA ALA A 70 -7.62 -20.71 -3.62
C ALA A 70 -9.08 -20.54 -4.05
N GLN A 71 -10.01 -20.46 -3.10
CA GLN A 71 -11.43 -20.23 -3.37
C GLN A 71 -11.64 -18.89 -4.12
N ARG A 72 -11.02 -17.83 -3.63
CA ARG A 72 -11.09 -16.51 -4.27
C ARG A 72 -10.51 -16.54 -5.67
N ALA A 73 -9.40 -17.24 -5.89
CA ALA A 73 -8.79 -17.39 -7.20
C ALA A 73 -9.73 -18.02 -8.22
N VAL A 74 -10.51 -19.04 -7.84
CA VAL A 74 -11.51 -19.68 -8.72
C VAL A 74 -12.62 -18.70 -9.12
N HIS A 75 -13.13 -17.90 -8.19
CA HIS A 75 -14.15 -16.89 -8.49
C HIS A 75 -13.61 -15.77 -9.38
N LEU A 76 -12.43 -15.26 -9.10
CA LEU A 76 -11.72 -14.28 -9.91
C LEU A 76 -11.47 -14.80 -11.34
N ALA A 77 -11.07 -16.07 -11.47
CA ALA A 77 -10.84 -16.68 -12.77
C ALA A 77 -12.11 -16.73 -13.63
N ARG A 78 -13.27 -17.06 -13.03
CA ARG A 78 -14.55 -17.07 -13.77
C ARG A 78 -14.90 -15.70 -14.34
N VAL A 79 -14.71 -14.63 -13.56
CA VAL A 79 -14.99 -13.26 -13.99
C VAL A 79 -14.00 -12.82 -15.06
N ALA A 80 -12.70 -12.94 -14.81
CA ALA A 80 -11.66 -12.51 -15.75
C ALA A 80 -11.74 -13.27 -17.11
N ARG A 81 -12.12 -14.57 -17.09
CA ARG A 81 -12.33 -15.36 -18.31
C ARG A 81 -13.48 -14.81 -19.16
N ARG A 82 -14.62 -14.46 -18.53
CA ARG A 82 -15.77 -13.89 -19.23
C ARG A 82 -15.43 -12.53 -19.83
N TRP A 83 -14.68 -11.74 -19.10
CA TRP A 83 -14.25 -10.42 -19.52
C TRP A 83 -13.10 -10.46 -20.55
N ARG A 84 -12.39 -11.59 -20.69
CA ARG A 84 -11.27 -11.82 -21.62
C ARG A 84 -10.10 -10.86 -21.38
N ALA A 85 -9.58 -10.83 -20.15
CA ALA A 85 -8.43 -10.01 -19.79
C ALA A 85 -7.20 -10.34 -20.66
N ASP A 86 -6.49 -9.29 -21.12
CA ASP A 86 -5.22 -9.40 -21.85
C ASP A 86 -4.03 -9.48 -20.88
N VAL A 87 -4.13 -8.77 -19.76
CA VAL A 87 -3.12 -8.72 -18.69
C VAL A 87 -3.79 -8.50 -17.33
N ALA A 88 -3.21 -9.08 -16.28
CA ALA A 88 -3.59 -8.86 -14.89
C ALA A 88 -2.55 -8.01 -14.16
N PHE A 89 -3.00 -7.08 -13.31
CA PHE A 89 -2.12 -6.24 -12.49
C PHE A 89 -2.64 -6.08 -11.07
N SER A 90 -1.74 -6.13 -10.09
CA SER A 90 -2.06 -5.81 -8.69
C SER A 90 -0.81 -5.55 -7.86
N HIS A 91 -1.01 -4.92 -6.71
CA HIS A 91 -0.02 -4.87 -5.64
C HIS A 91 -0.22 -6.08 -4.72
N GLY A 92 0.51 -7.18 -4.96
CA GLY A 92 0.53 -8.36 -4.09
C GLY A 92 -0.81 -9.10 -3.91
N SER A 93 -1.67 -9.19 -4.94
CA SER A 93 -2.86 -10.04 -4.88
C SER A 93 -2.55 -11.49 -5.24
N TYR A 94 -2.37 -12.33 -4.24
CA TYR A 94 -2.03 -13.75 -4.42
C TYR A 94 -3.17 -14.56 -5.07
N ALA A 95 -4.42 -14.20 -4.80
CA ALA A 95 -5.57 -14.82 -5.45
C ALA A 95 -5.67 -14.47 -6.94
N GLN A 96 -5.42 -13.20 -7.28
CA GLN A 96 -5.45 -12.77 -8.68
C GLN A 96 -4.34 -13.43 -9.49
N ILE A 97 -3.11 -13.44 -8.99
CA ILE A 97 -1.99 -14.03 -9.74
C ILE A 97 -2.17 -15.54 -9.96
N SER A 98 -2.77 -16.23 -8.97
CA SER A 98 -3.13 -17.64 -9.10
C SER A 98 -4.23 -17.85 -10.16
N ALA A 99 -5.26 -16.99 -10.16
CA ALA A 99 -6.33 -17.02 -11.15
C ALA A 99 -5.81 -16.70 -12.56
N ALA A 100 -4.96 -15.70 -12.70
CA ALA A 100 -4.32 -15.35 -13.98
C ALA A 100 -3.50 -16.52 -14.53
N ARG A 101 -2.74 -17.22 -13.68
CA ARG A 101 -1.98 -18.41 -14.05
C ARG A 101 -2.87 -19.56 -14.55
N LEU A 102 -4.02 -19.78 -13.89
CA LEU A 102 -5.00 -20.80 -14.30
C LEU A 102 -5.62 -20.49 -15.67
N LEU A 103 -5.78 -19.22 -16.02
CA LEU A 103 -6.35 -18.76 -17.27
C LEU A 103 -5.32 -18.60 -18.39
N GLY A 104 -4.04 -18.71 -18.11
CA GLY A 104 -2.98 -18.36 -19.06
C GLY A 104 -2.89 -16.85 -19.35
N VAL A 105 -3.52 -16.01 -18.53
CA VAL A 105 -3.42 -14.54 -18.60
C VAL A 105 -2.08 -14.11 -17.99
N PRO A 106 -1.24 -13.35 -18.70
CA PRO A 106 0.00 -12.88 -18.14
C PRO A 106 -0.28 -11.89 -17.01
N ALA A 107 0.46 -12.01 -15.90
CA ALA A 107 0.28 -11.16 -14.73
C ALA A 107 1.53 -10.32 -14.44
N VAL A 108 1.30 -9.07 -14.07
CA VAL A 108 2.30 -8.16 -13.52
C VAL A 108 1.96 -7.95 -12.03
N THR A 109 2.94 -8.11 -11.16
CA THR A 109 2.78 -7.81 -9.73
C THR A 109 3.71 -6.69 -9.31
N MET A 110 3.21 -5.76 -8.50
CA MET A 110 4.02 -4.74 -7.83
C MET A 110 4.18 -5.12 -6.36
N MET A 111 5.36 -4.88 -5.76
CA MET A 111 5.64 -5.20 -4.36
C MET A 111 6.78 -4.32 -3.84
N ASP A 112 6.62 -3.85 -2.61
CA ASP A 112 7.59 -3.01 -1.90
C ASP A 112 7.97 -3.55 -0.51
N TYR A 113 7.53 -4.77 -0.17
CA TYR A 113 7.78 -5.37 1.14
C TYR A 113 8.41 -6.76 1.01
N GLU A 114 9.68 -6.86 1.34
CA GLU A 114 10.52 -8.04 1.17
C GLU A 114 10.34 -9.14 2.24
N HIS A 115 9.66 -8.83 3.34
CA HIS A 115 9.45 -9.81 4.42
C HIS A 115 8.15 -10.60 4.28
N GLN A 116 7.42 -10.45 3.15
CA GLN A 116 6.16 -11.15 2.92
C GLN A 116 6.38 -12.56 2.34
N PRO A 117 6.14 -13.65 3.10
CA PRO A 117 6.40 -15.02 2.60
C PRO A 117 5.62 -15.39 1.35
N ALA A 118 4.44 -14.82 1.16
CA ALA A 118 3.61 -15.10 -0.02
C ALA A 118 4.21 -14.56 -1.33
N ASN A 119 5.29 -13.76 -1.28
CA ASN A 119 6.07 -13.38 -2.46
C ASN A 119 6.66 -14.60 -3.18
N HIS A 120 6.90 -15.73 -2.48
CA HIS A 120 7.27 -16.99 -3.12
C HIS A 120 6.30 -17.42 -4.21
N LEU A 121 5.00 -17.19 -3.99
CA LEU A 121 3.98 -17.51 -4.98
C LEU A 121 3.94 -16.47 -6.10
N SER A 122 3.83 -15.19 -5.75
CA SER A 122 3.61 -14.14 -6.73
C SER A 122 4.80 -13.96 -7.68
N PHE A 123 6.05 -13.99 -7.18
CA PHE A 123 7.24 -13.76 -8.00
C PHE A 123 7.52 -14.91 -8.98
N ARG A 124 7.21 -16.15 -8.57
CA ARG A 124 7.33 -17.30 -9.48
C ARG A 124 6.28 -17.29 -10.59
N LEU A 125 5.04 -16.89 -10.26
CA LEU A 125 3.91 -16.92 -11.19
C LEU A 125 3.85 -15.67 -12.10
N ALA A 126 4.38 -14.53 -11.66
CA ALA A 126 4.36 -13.28 -12.41
C ALA A 126 5.14 -13.38 -13.73
N ARG A 127 4.64 -12.71 -14.77
CA ARG A 127 5.37 -12.44 -16.02
C ARG A 127 6.37 -11.32 -15.84
N ARG A 128 6.02 -10.27 -15.06
CA ARG A 128 6.90 -9.18 -14.63
C ARG A 128 6.62 -8.85 -13.16
N ILE A 129 7.65 -8.40 -12.48
CA ILE A 129 7.65 -8.02 -11.07
C ILE A 129 8.17 -6.59 -11.01
N ILE A 130 7.36 -5.66 -10.52
CA ILE A 130 7.73 -4.26 -10.37
C ILE A 130 8.05 -4.02 -8.89
N VAL A 131 9.26 -3.57 -8.60
CA VAL A 131 9.75 -3.30 -7.24
C VAL A 131 10.51 -1.98 -7.19
N PRO A 132 10.59 -1.29 -6.03
CA PRO A 132 11.47 -0.13 -5.88
C PRO A 132 12.95 -0.52 -6.02
N ASP A 133 13.80 0.43 -6.39
CA ASP A 133 15.25 0.21 -6.51
C ASP A 133 15.86 -0.29 -5.20
N THR A 134 15.28 0.12 -4.08
CA THR A 134 15.70 -0.31 -2.73
C THR A 134 15.37 -1.77 -2.41
N PHE A 135 14.53 -2.44 -3.21
CA PHE A 135 14.15 -3.83 -2.92
C PHE A 135 15.37 -4.75 -2.98
N PRO A 136 15.70 -5.49 -1.90
CA PRO A 136 16.94 -6.27 -1.81
C PRO A 136 17.04 -7.37 -2.88
N ALA A 137 18.21 -7.50 -3.48
CA ALA A 137 18.45 -8.50 -4.53
C ALA A 137 18.36 -9.94 -3.97
N ASP A 138 18.89 -10.17 -2.78
CA ASP A 138 18.83 -11.47 -2.09
C ASP A 138 17.38 -11.88 -1.76
N ALA A 139 16.50 -10.92 -1.47
CA ALA A 139 15.08 -11.19 -1.30
C ALA A 139 14.41 -11.59 -2.62
N LEU A 140 14.78 -10.96 -3.75
CA LEU A 140 14.30 -11.37 -5.07
C LEU A 140 14.72 -12.81 -5.39
N ASP A 141 15.98 -13.14 -5.14
CA ASP A 141 16.53 -14.49 -5.36
C ASP A 141 15.85 -15.52 -4.46
N ARG A 142 15.71 -15.21 -3.16
CA ARG A 142 15.00 -16.05 -2.17
C ARG A 142 13.57 -16.37 -2.60
N PHE A 143 12.86 -15.40 -3.18
CA PHE A 143 11.50 -15.59 -3.66
C PHE A 143 11.43 -16.19 -5.07
N GLY A 144 12.55 -16.43 -5.73
CA GLY A 144 12.62 -17.05 -7.06
C GLY A 144 12.20 -16.12 -8.19
N ALA A 145 12.49 -14.83 -8.05
CA ALA A 145 12.33 -13.84 -9.10
C ALA A 145 13.50 -13.95 -10.09
N ALA A 146 13.24 -14.51 -11.27
CA ALA A 146 14.27 -14.51 -12.32
C ALA A 146 14.61 -13.05 -12.71
N PRO A 147 15.91 -12.68 -12.84
CA PRO A 147 16.31 -11.28 -13.12
C PRO A 147 15.60 -10.64 -14.32
N ALA A 148 15.38 -11.41 -15.39
CA ALA A 148 14.67 -10.94 -16.58
C ALA A 148 13.19 -10.60 -16.37
N LYS A 149 12.61 -10.94 -15.22
CA LYS A 149 11.24 -10.58 -14.86
C LYS A 149 11.16 -9.28 -14.06
N VAL A 150 12.27 -8.85 -13.45
CA VAL A 150 12.29 -7.75 -12.49
C VAL A 150 12.41 -6.43 -13.23
N ILE A 151 11.49 -5.52 -12.92
CA ILE A 151 11.50 -4.12 -13.34
C ILE A 151 11.63 -3.28 -12.08
N ARG A 152 12.61 -2.40 -12.05
CA ARG A 152 12.85 -1.51 -10.91
C ARG A 152 12.35 -0.11 -11.22
N TYR A 153 11.93 0.61 -10.18
CA TYR A 153 11.59 2.02 -10.24
C TYR A 153 12.28 2.78 -9.10
N ASP A 154 12.71 4.01 -9.37
CA ASP A 154 13.24 4.91 -8.36
C ASP A 154 12.10 5.63 -7.65
N GLY A 155 12.09 5.58 -6.32
CA GLY A 155 11.07 6.22 -5.47
C GLY A 155 10.25 5.24 -4.65
N PHE A 156 9.11 5.73 -4.19
CA PHE A 156 8.16 5.02 -3.32
C PHE A 156 6.80 4.90 -4.02
N LYS A 157 6.10 3.79 -3.81
CA LYS A 157 4.78 3.59 -4.45
C LYS A 157 3.75 4.64 -4.04
N GLU A 158 3.89 5.18 -2.85
CA GLU A 158 3.02 6.21 -2.32
C GLU A 158 3.09 7.52 -3.14
N GLU A 159 4.21 7.78 -3.81
CA GLU A 159 4.37 8.93 -4.71
C GLU A 159 3.34 8.95 -5.84
N LEU A 160 2.88 7.78 -6.29
CA LEU A 160 1.89 7.66 -7.37
C LEU A 160 0.61 8.47 -7.13
N TYR A 161 0.18 8.59 -5.89
CA TYR A 161 -1.10 9.25 -5.55
C TYR A 161 -0.96 10.48 -4.67
N LEU A 162 0.25 10.80 -4.23
CA LEU A 162 0.53 12.00 -3.43
C LEU A 162 0.98 13.19 -4.28
N ASP A 163 1.34 12.98 -5.54
CA ASP A 163 1.68 14.05 -6.46
C ASP A 163 0.46 14.92 -6.75
N GLY A 164 0.63 16.23 -6.67
CA GLY A 164 -0.47 17.19 -6.80
C GLY A 164 -1.54 17.11 -5.69
N PHE A 165 -1.30 16.32 -4.63
CA PHE A 165 -2.24 16.20 -3.52
C PHE A 165 -2.39 17.55 -2.78
N ALA A 166 -3.63 18.05 -2.70
CA ALA A 166 -4.00 19.21 -1.91
C ALA A 166 -4.75 18.77 -0.66
N ALA A 167 -4.24 19.15 0.51
CA ALA A 167 -4.87 18.81 1.77
C ALA A 167 -6.17 19.60 1.96
N ASP A 168 -7.20 18.95 2.44
CA ASP A 168 -8.47 19.55 2.82
C ASP A 168 -8.46 19.91 4.31
N SER A 169 -8.45 21.20 4.63
CA SER A 169 -8.41 21.67 6.01
C SER A 169 -9.66 21.33 6.83
N ARG A 170 -10.78 20.97 6.20
CA ARG A 170 -12.01 20.54 6.89
C ARG A 170 -11.77 19.37 7.84
N VAL A 171 -10.77 18.52 7.58
CA VAL A 171 -10.41 17.42 8.48
C VAL A 171 -10.01 17.91 9.88
N LEU A 172 -9.43 19.11 10.01
CA LEU A 172 -9.09 19.68 11.32
C LEU A 172 -10.36 20.10 12.07
N ASP A 173 -11.32 20.73 11.38
CA ASP A 173 -12.60 21.14 11.96
C ASP A 173 -13.43 19.92 12.39
N GLU A 174 -13.50 18.87 11.56
CA GLU A 174 -14.19 17.62 11.84
C GLU A 174 -13.64 16.92 13.11
N LEU A 175 -12.34 17.06 13.36
CA LEU A 175 -11.66 16.53 14.54
C LEU A 175 -11.60 17.53 15.71
N GLY A 176 -12.16 18.74 15.57
CA GLY A 176 -12.11 19.80 16.58
C GLY A 176 -10.70 20.25 16.92
N LEU A 177 -9.80 20.30 15.93
CA LEU A 177 -8.38 20.66 16.09
C LEU A 177 -8.18 22.17 15.83
N ASP A 178 -7.39 22.80 16.68
CA ASP A 178 -6.92 24.18 16.48
C ASP A 178 -5.59 24.16 15.71
N SER A 179 -5.57 24.66 14.49
CA SER A 179 -4.39 24.72 13.63
C SER A 179 -3.23 25.58 14.19
N ARG A 180 -3.48 26.43 15.20
CA ARG A 180 -2.45 27.24 15.87
C ARG A 180 -1.66 26.42 16.90
N ARG A 181 -2.21 25.32 17.37
CA ARG A 181 -1.57 24.40 18.31
C ARG A 181 -0.88 23.26 17.56
N VAL A 182 0.06 22.58 18.20
CA VAL A 182 0.73 21.44 17.61
C VAL A 182 -0.27 20.28 17.42
N VAL A 183 -0.36 19.75 16.22
CA VAL A 183 -1.16 18.57 15.88
C VAL A 183 -0.22 17.38 15.70
N ALA A 184 -0.27 16.43 16.64
CA ALA A 184 0.51 15.20 16.61
C ALA A 184 -0.36 13.98 16.28
N VAL A 185 -0.06 13.30 15.17
CA VAL A 185 -0.79 12.11 14.73
C VAL A 185 -0.05 10.86 15.19
N PHE A 186 -0.76 9.97 15.87
CA PHE A 186 -0.24 8.71 16.38
C PHE A 186 -0.91 7.51 15.70
N ARG A 187 -0.10 6.58 15.19
CA ARG A 187 -0.57 5.33 14.59
C ARG A 187 0.04 4.14 15.32
N PRO A 188 -0.70 3.44 16.19
CA PRO A 188 -0.16 2.34 17.00
C PRO A 188 0.46 1.23 16.14
N PRO A 189 1.50 0.53 16.66
CA PRO A 189 2.00 -0.69 16.02
C PRO A 189 0.92 -1.75 15.87
N PRO A 190 1.02 -2.67 14.88
CA PRO A 190 0.11 -3.81 14.80
C PRO A 190 0.30 -4.73 16.00
N GLU A 191 -0.80 -5.23 16.56
CA GLU A 191 -0.78 -6.20 17.66
C GLU A 191 -0.62 -7.63 17.12
N GLY A 192 -0.02 -8.52 17.92
CA GLY A 192 -0.01 -9.97 17.65
C GLY A 192 1.32 -10.66 17.42
N ALA A 193 2.47 -10.00 17.59
CA ALA A 193 3.76 -10.66 17.62
C ALA A 193 4.53 -10.33 18.92
N LEU A 194 5.30 -11.30 19.44
CA LEU A 194 6.03 -11.17 20.70
C LEU A 194 7.03 -9.98 20.73
N TYR A 195 7.58 -9.61 19.58
CA TYR A 195 8.48 -8.46 19.42
C TYR A 195 7.75 -7.10 19.41
N HIS A 196 6.41 -7.08 19.42
CA HIS A 196 5.64 -5.83 19.50
C HIS A 196 5.49 -5.29 20.92
N ARG A 197 5.84 -6.03 21.98
CA ARG A 197 5.73 -5.53 23.36
C ARG A 197 6.62 -4.31 23.59
N SER A 198 7.90 -4.38 23.27
CA SER A 198 8.83 -3.25 23.42
C SER A 198 8.47 -2.04 22.55
N ALA A 199 7.96 -2.29 21.32
CA ALA A 199 7.47 -1.22 20.47
C ALA A 199 6.22 -0.56 21.03
N ASN A 200 5.31 -1.31 21.64
CA ASN A 200 4.12 -0.76 22.27
C ASN A 200 4.49 0.09 23.50
N GLU A 201 5.43 -0.35 24.34
CA GLU A 201 5.90 0.43 25.48
C GLU A 201 6.57 1.74 25.04
N ARG A 202 7.42 1.72 24.01
CA ARG A 202 8.02 2.93 23.47
C ARG A 202 6.97 3.87 22.87
N PHE A 203 6.02 3.34 22.11
CA PHE A 203 4.91 4.10 21.55
C PHE A 203 4.09 4.76 22.68
N ASP A 204 3.74 4.02 23.72
CA ASP A 204 2.94 4.53 24.83
C ASP A 204 3.67 5.63 25.59
N ARG A 205 4.98 5.48 25.87
CA ARG A 205 5.80 6.54 26.50
C ARG A 205 5.82 7.83 25.66
N LEU A 206 5.96 7.72 24.33
CA LEU A 206 5.93 8.89 23.45
C LEU A 206 4.55 9.55 23.40
N LEU A 207 3.50 8.75 23.45
CA LEU A 207 2.13 9.24 23.56
C LEU A 207 1.89 9.97 24.87
N GLU A 208 2.34 9.42 26.00
CA GLU A 208 2.29 10.07 27.33
C GLU A 208 3.08 11.38 27.35
N THR A 209 4.28 11.39 26.72
CA THR A 209 5.08 12.61 26.58
C THR A 209 4.33 13.71 25.79
N ALA A 210 3.64 13.34 24.72
CA ALA A 210 2.81 14.27 23.97
C ALA A 210 1.63 14.80 24.79
N LEU A 211 0.96 13.90 25.52
CA LEU A 211 -0.18 14.25 26.37
C LEU A 211 0.19 15.14 27.57
N ALA A 212 1.43 15.11 28.03
CA ALA A 212 1.93 15.95 29.10
C ALA A 212 2.12 17.42 28.67
N LYS A 213 2.10 17.71 27.36
CA LYS A 213 2.26 19.06 26.82
C LYS A 213 0.88 19.70 26.56
N ASP A 214 0.68 20.92 27.09
CA ASP A 214 -0.62 21.60 26.97
C ASP A 214 -0.90 22.17 25.58
N ASP A 215 0.14 22.47 24.81
CA ASP A 215 0.08 23.00 23.46
C ASP A 215 -0.05 21.93 22.38
N VAL A 216 0.04 20.62 22.73
CA VAL A 216 -0.06 19.49 21.81
C VAL A 216 -1.47 18.90 21.81
N GLN A 217 -2.02 18.74 20.63
CA GLN A 217 -3.27 18.03 20.35
C GLN A 217 -2.94 16.68 19.74
N VAL A 218 -3.37 15.61 20.39
CA VAL A 218 -3.09 14.24 19.98
C VAL A 218 -4.27 13.67 19.21
N VAL A 219 -4.02 13.24 17.97
CA VAL A 219 -4.95 12.41 17.20
C VAL A 219 -4.39 11.01 17.10
N LEU A 220 -5.14 10.00 17.53
CA LEU A 220 -4.72 8.61 17.46
C LEU A 220 -5.63 7.85 16.50
N LEU A 221 -5.01 7.17 15.53
CA LEU A 221 -5.68 6.38 14.52
C LEU A 221 -5.50 4.88 14.82
N PRO A 222 -6.43 4.22 15.51
CA PRO A 222 -6.29 2.81 15.88
C PRO A 222 -6.40 1.89 14.66
N ARG A 223 -5.82 0.68 14.75
CA ARG A 223 -5.93 -0.35 13.70
C ARG A 223 -7.07 -1.34 13.98
N THR A 224 -7.43 -1.48 15.24
CA THR A 224 -8.44 -2.45 15.71
C THR A 224 -9.37 -1.80 16.73
N GLY A 225 -10.54 -2.41 16.93
CA GLY A 225 -11.47 -1.98 17.99
C GLY A 225 -10.88 -2.10 19.39
N GLU A 226 -10.00 -3.09 19.62
CA GLU A 226 -9.29 -3.28 20.89
C GLU A 226 -8.34 -2.11 21.17
N GLN A 227 -7.57 -1.69 20.17
CA GLN A 227 -6.75 -0.48 20.28
C GLN A 227 -7.60 0.76 20.52
N LYS A 228 -8.73 0.92 19.82
CA LYS A 228 -9.66 2.03 20.05
C LYS A 228 -10.11 2.05 21.51
N ALA A 229 -10.59 0.94 22.03
CA ALA A 229 -11.06 0.84 23.41
C ALA A 229 -9.95 1.15 24.42
N ARG A 230 -8.75 0.60 24.24
CA ARG A 230 -7.59 0.82 25.11
C ARG A 230 -7.21 2.30 25.19
N TYR A 231 -7.02 2.97 24.07
CA TYR A 231 -6.56 4.35 24.05
C TYR A 231 -7.65 5.37 24.43
N THR A 232 -8.93 5.04 24.21
CA THR A 232 -10.05 5.85 24.73
C THR A 232 -10.06 5.84 26.26
N GLN A 233 -9.72 4.71 26.90
CA GLN A 233 -9.64 4.62 28.36
C GLN A 233 -8.36 5.27 28.95
N MET A 234 -7.32 5.43 28.13
CA MET A 234 -6.04 5.98 28.59
C MET A 234 -6.11 7.47 28.90
N SER A 235 -6.78 8.26 28.05
CA SER A 235 -6.93 9.70 28.28
C SER A 235 -8.03 10.31 27.39
N GLU A 236 -8.85 11.19 27.97
CA GLU A 236 -9.83 12.00 27.22
C GLU A 236 -9.17 13.06 26.30
N ARG A 237 -7.88 13.35 26.49
CA ARG A 237 -7.10 14.25 25.62
C ARG A 237 -6.72 13.62 24.28
N ILE A 238 -6.91 12.31 24.11
CA ILE A 238 -6.66 11.61 22.86
C ILE A 238 -7.90 11.72 21.97
N ARG A 239 -7.76 12.36 20.82
CA ARG A 239 -8.81 12.39 19.81
C ARG A 239 -8.73 11.15 18.94
N ILE A 240 -9.74 10.30 19.02
CA ILE A 240 -9.88 9.09 18.20
C ILE A 240 -11.12 9.27 17.33
N PRO A 241 -10.98 9.33 16.00
CA PRO A 241 -12.12 9.50 15.12
C PRO A 241 -13.13 8.36 15.26
N ASP A 242 -14.42 8.69 15.24
CA ASP A 242 -15.51 7.69 15.28
C ASP A 242 -15.78 7.08 13.91
N ALA A 243 -15.55 7.85 12.86
CA ALA A 243 -15.68 7.44 11.45
C ALA A 243 -14.36 7.50 10.72
N ALA A 244 -14.33 7.02 9.48
CA ALA A 244 -13.20 7.19 8.59
C ALA A 244 -12.96 8.69 8.31
N VAL A 245 -11.70 9.13 8.43
CA VAL A 245 -11.29 10.49 8.13
C VAL A 245 -10.40 10.52 6.89
N ASP A 246 -10.27 11.68 6.26
CA ASP A 246 -9.26 11.89 5.23
C ASP A 246 -7.86 11.84 5.86
N GLY A 247 -7.29 10.64 5.89
CA GLY A 247 -5.99 10.39 6.51
C GLY A 247 -4.86 11.16 5.85
N SER A 248 -4.87 11.31 4.53
CA SER A 248 -3.81 12.01 3.81
C SER A 248 -3.84 13.51 4.09
N SER A 249 -5.03 14.12 4.17
CA SER A 249 -5.17 15.53 4.59
C SER A 249 -4.75 15.73 6.03
N LEU A 250 -5.16 14.84 6.94
CA LEU A 250 -4.74 14.91 8.33
C LEU A 250 -3.21 14.81 8.47
N LEU A 251 -2.56 13.87 7.75
CA LEU A 251 -1.11 13.71 7.77
C LEU A 251 -0.40 14.94 7.20
N ALA A 252 -0.90 15.50 6.09
CA ALA A 252 -0.31 16.71 5.48
C ALA A 252 -0.41 17.95 6.37
N LEU A 253 -1.47 18.05 7.18
CA LEU A 253 -1.73 19.19 8.06
C LEU A 253 -1.19 19.01 9.48
N ALA A 254 -0.77 17.80 9.83
CA ALA A 254 -0.13 17.52 11.10
C ALA A 254 1.27 18.16 11.19
N ASP A 255 1.71 18.44 12.39
CA ASP A 255 3.06 18.94 12.70
C ASP A 255 4.04 17.81 12.96
N LEU A 256 3.53 16.65 13.38
CA LEU A 256 4.31 15.46 13.68
C LEU A 256 3.46 14.20 13.49
N THR A 257 4.08 13.15 12.95
CA THR A 257 3.49 11.81 12.93
C THR A 257 4.40 10.79 13.59
N ILE A 258 3.87 10.00 14.53
CA ILE A 258 4.57 8.88 15.16
C ILE A 258 3.82 7.59 14.83
N GLY A 259 4.48 6.67 14.13
CA GLY A 259 3.86 5.46 13.63
C GLY A 259 4.61 4.17 13.97
N GLY A 260 3.84 3.07 14.12
CA GLY A 260 4.37 1.72 14.16
C GLY A 260 4.63 1.12 12.77
N GLY A 261 5.11 1.95 11.82
CA GLY A 261 5.45 1.53 10.45
C GLY A 261 4.25 1.39 9.49
N GLY A 262 4.56 1.16 8.21
CA GLY A 262 3.60 0.94 7.14
C GLY A 262 3.32 2.18 6.29
N THR A 263 2.35 2.06 5.37
CA THR A 263 2.01 3.06 4.35
C THR A 263 1.78 4.47 4.91
N MET A 264 1.07 4.59 6.03
CA MET A 264 0.75 5.91 6.63
C MET A 264 2.00 6.70 7.04
N SER A 265 3.04 6.04 7.59
CA SER A 265 4.30 6.72 7.92
C SER A 265 5.03 7.18 6.65
N ARG A 266 4.97 6.41 5.56
CA ARG A 266 5.55 6.79 4.26
C ARG A 266 4.79 7.93 3.62
N GLU A 267 3.45 7.88 3.64
CA GLU A 267 2.60 8.99 3.19
C GLU A 267 2.93 10.28 3.92
N SER A 268 2.97 10.24 5.25
CA SER A 268 3.28 11.40 6.08
C SER A 268 4.65 12.01 5.75
N ALA A 269 5.69 11.16 5.64
CA ALA A 269 7.04 11.58 5.27
C ALA A 269 7.09 12.23 3.87
N LEU A 270 6.38 11.66 2.90
CA LEU A 270 6.33 12.19 1.53
C LEU A 270 5.43 13.43 1.39
N LEU A 271 4.52 13.64 2.32
CA LEU A 271 3.73 14.89 2.42
C LEU A 271 4.50 16.03 3.12
N GLY A 272 5.76 15.79 3.53
CA GLY A 272 6.61 16.79 4.18
C GLY A 272 6.35 16.97 5.66
N THR A 273 5.57 16.08 6.27
CA THR A 273 5.34 16.14 7.73
C THR A 273 6.46 15.41 8.46
N PRO A 274 7.08 16.02 9.49
CA PRO A 274 8.04 15.36 10.37
C PRO A 274 7.48 14.04 10.86
N THR A 275 8.11 12.94 10.48
CA THR A 275 7.57 11.60 10.71
C THR A 275 8.60 10.71 11.39
N SER A 276 8.14 9.95 12.37
CA SER A 276 8.97 9.04 13.15
C SER A 276 8.38 7.63 13.21
N THR A 277 9.24 6.62 13.27
CA THR A 277 8.84 5.22 13.41
C THR A 277 9.32 4.60 14.70
N VAL A 278 8.44 3.85 15.34
CA VAL A 278 8.72 2.98 16.50
C VAL A 278 8.52 1.50 16.16
N PHE A 279 8.57 1.13 14.88
CA PHE A 279 8.32 -0.23 14.43
C PHE A 279 9.41 -1.18 14.89
N ALA A 280 9.14 -2.08 15.84
CA ALA A 280 10.12 -3.00 16.42
C ALA A 280 10.45 -4.21 15.55
N GLY A 281 9.76 -4.40 14.44
CA GLY A 281 10.07 -5.48 13.50
C GLY A 281 11.27 -5.15 12.61
N GLU A 282 11.57 -6.06 11.69
CA GLU A 282 12.55 -5.84 10.64
C GLU A 282 12.03 -4.75 9.68
N LEU A 283 12.81 -3.66 9.55
CA LEU A 283 12.42 -2.55 8.67
C LEU A 283 12.37 -3.01 7.21
N ALA A 284 11.36 -2.57 6.50
CA ALA A 284 11.37 -2.69 5.05
C ALA A 284 12.48 -1.81 4.46
N ALA A 285 13.08 -2.26 3.36
CA ALA A 285 14.13 -1.51 2.67
C ALA A 285 13.68 -0.10 2.25
N VAL A 286 12.40 0.08 1.93
CA VAL A 286 11.80 1.39 1.65
C VAL A 286 11.75 2.29 2.88
N ASP A 287 11.53 1.77 4.08
CA ASP A 287 11.55 2.56 5.31
C ASP A 287 12.99 2.92 5.70
N ALA A 288 13.94 1.99 5.53
CA ALA A 288 15.36 2.26 5.70
C ALA A 288 15.87 3.36 4.74
N GLU A 289 15.37 3.40 3.52
CA GLU A 289 15.69 4.44 2.55
C GLU A 289 15.11 5.81 2.94
N LEU A 290 13.88 5.86 3.48
CA LEU A 290 13.31 7.10 4.01
C LEU A 290 14.15 7.63 5.18
N ILE A 291 14.62 6.75 6.06
CA ILE A 291 15.53 7.12 7.17
C ILE A 291 16.84 7.67 6.60
N ARG A 292 17.45 6.99 5.63
CA ARG A 292 18.69 7.43 4.99
C ARG A 292 18.56 8.80 4.30
N ARG A 293 17.38 9.09 3.74
CA ARG A 293 17.06 10.42 3.13
C ARG A 293 16.70 11.49 4.17
N GLY A 294 16.62 11.15 5.44
CA GLY A 294 16.21 12.09 6.49
C GLY A 294 14.71 12.43 6.51
N LEU A 295 13.91 11.67 5.78
CA LEU A 295 12.45 11.86 5.69
C LEU A 295 11.67 11.11 6.79
N LEU A 296 12.30 10.11 7.40
CA LEU A 296 11.73 9.30 8.49
C LEU A 296 12.75 9.21 9.63
N GLN A 297 12.36 9.62 10.83
CA GLN A 297 13.18 9.50 12.02
C GLN A 297 13.02 8.11 12.66
N ASP A 298 14.13 7.46 13.01
CA ASP A 298 14.10 6.18 13.72
C ASP A 298 14.06 6.41 15.24
N LEU A 299 12.91 6.16 15.85
CA LEU A 299 12.69 6.25 17.30
C LEU A 299 12.61 4.87 17.98
N ARG A 300 13.08 3.81 17.34
CA ARG A 300 13.08 2.47 17.92
C ARG A 300 14.04 2.33 19.10
N HIS A 301 15.03 3.22 19.18
CA HIS A 301 16.02 3.29 20.25
C HIS A 301 15.76 4.47 21.17
N GLU A 302 16.07 4.31 22.46
CA GLU A 302 15.80 5.32 23.50
C GLU A 302 16.67 6.59 23.40
N SER A 303 17.73 6.55 22.60
CA SER A 303 18.64 7.69 22.38
C SER A 303 18.07 8.82 21.53
N SER A 304 16.90 8.64 20.94
CA SER A 304 16.27 9.61 20.05
C SER A 304 14.88 9.98 20.56
N GLU A 305 14.59 11.28 20.66
CA GLU A 305 13.29 11.81 21.06
C GLU A 305 12.67 12.65 19.93
N PRO A 306 11.34 12.65 19.75
CA PRO A 306 10.68 13.51 18.80
C PRO A 306 10.57 14.93 19.34
N VAL A 307 10.51 15.90 18.42
CA VAL A 307 10.27 17.29 18.75
C VAL A 307 8.78 17.59 18.55
N PHE A 308 8.09 18.02 19.61
CA PHE A 308 6.68 18.38 19.59
C PHE A 308 6.54 19.89 19.40
N GLU A 309 6.78 20.37 18.19
CA GLU A 309 6.69 21.78 17.81
C GLU A 309 5.91 21.93 16.50
N LYS A 310 5.46 23.14 16.21
CA LYS A 310 4.87 23.45 14.90
C LYS A 310 5.89 23.19 13.80
N LYS A 311 5.48 22.51 12.74
CA LYS A 311 6.35 22.31 11.58
C LYS A 311 6.70 23.68 10.96
N VAL A 312 7.95 23.84 10.60
CA VAL A 312 8.50 25.13 10.10
C VAL A 312 8.18 25.36 8.62
N SER A 313 7.97 24.26 7.87
CA SER A 313 7.79 24.32 6.41
C SER A 313 6.77 23.26 5.96
N ASP A 314 6.01 23.63 4.93
CA ASP A 314 5.16 22.71 4.17
C ASP A 314 5.88 22.13 2.93
N GLU A 315 7.21 22.27 2.88
CA GLU A 315 8.02 21.79 1.78
C GLU A 315 7.95 20.25 1.68
N ARG A 316 7.64 19.77 0.49
CA ARG A 316 7.54 18.35 0.19
C ARG A 316 8.74 17.90 -0.62
N PRO A 317 9.20 16.64 -0.43
CA PRO A 317 10.20 16.09 -1.33
C PRO A 317 9.67 16.04 -2.76
N ALA A 318 10.57 16.18 -3.73
CA ALA A 318 10.20 16.02 -5.14
C ALA A 318 9.77 14.57 -5.39
N LEU A 319 8.57 14.40 -5.93
CA LEU A 319 7.97 13.09 -6.21
C LEU A 319 8.26 12.66 -7.66
N ARG A 320 8.35 11.35 -7.86
CA ARG A 320 8.64 10.71 -9.16
C ARG A 320 7.43 9.98 -9.75
N SER A 321 6.23 10.44 -9.39
CA SER A 321 4.95 9.80 -9.71
C SER A 321 4.82 9.45 -11.19
N GLU A 322 5.10 10.38 -12.09
CA GLU A 322 4.98 10.16 -13.54
C GLU A 322 5.96 9.08 -14.05
N ALA A 323 7.21 9.08 -13.57
CA ALA A 323 8.19 8.06 -13.95
C ALA A 323 7.80 6.66 -13.47
N ILE A 324 7.22 6.56 -12.27
CA ILE A 324 6.72 5.30 -11.72
C ILE A 324 5.50 4.83 -12.51
N LEU A 325 4.55 5.75 -12.78
CA LEU A 325 3.34 5.47 -13.55
C LEU A 325 3.70 4.98 -14.96
N GLU A 326 4.60 5.69 -15.65
CA GLU A 326 5.05 5.33 -16.99
C GLU A 326 5.72 3.94 -17.01
N THR A 327 6.50 3.61 -15.98
CA THR A 327 7.12 2.29 -15.83
C THR A 327 6.06 1.19 -15.71
N ILE A 328 4.98 1.44 -14.96
CA ILE A 328 3.88 0.49 -14.81
C ILE A 328 3.14 0.32 -16.15
N ILE A 329 2.72 1.42 -16.78
CA ILE A 329 1.95 1.41 -18.04
C ILE A 329 2.74 0.74 -19.16
N ARG A 330 4.01 1.10 -19.34
CA ARG A 330 4.91 0.47 -20.32
C ARG A 330 5.02 -1.04 -20.09
N THR A 331 5.22 -1.46 -18.83
CA THR A 331 5.31 -2.89 -18.48
C THR A 331 4.03 -3.63 -18.80
N LEU A 332 2.86 -3.04 -18.53
CA LEU A 332 1.57 -3.65 -18.85
C LEU A 332 1.39 -3.82 -20.37
N ARG A 333 1.74 -2.81 -21.16
CA ARG A 333 1.66 -2.86 -22.64
C ARG A 333 2.60 -3.90 -23.23
N GLU A 334 3.84 -3.98 -22.74
CA GLU A 334 4.81 -5.01 -23.15
C GLU A 334 4.29 -6.43 -22.88
N VAL A 335 3.67 -6.62 -21.73
CA VAL A 335 3.16 -7.94 -21.31
C VAL A 335 1.87 -8.32 -22.02
N ALA A 336 0.97 -7.38 -22.27
CA ALA A 336 -0.29 -7.60 -22.98
C ALA A 336 -0.08 -7.87 -24.49
N SER A 337 1.01 -7.33 -25.08
CA SER A 337 1.36 -7.53 -26.48
C SER A 337 2.45 -8.60 -26.62
N PRO A 338 2.12 -9.91 -26.59
CA PRO A 338 3.12 -10.93 -26.87
C PRO A 338 3.60 -10.71 -28.31
N GLY A 339 4.87 -10.32 -28.43
CA GLY A 339 5.51 -9.98 -29.69
C GLY A 339 5.16 -10.98 -30.81
N ARG A 340 5.00 -10.50 -32.03
CA ARG A 340 4.70 -11.26 -33.28
C ARG A 340 5.57 -12.50 -33.50
N ALA A 341 6.63 -12.73 -32.71
CA ALA A 341 7.54 -13.87 -32.79
C ALA A 341 6.92 -15.23 -32.37
N HIS A 342 5.89 -15.25 -31.54
CA HIS A 342 5.30 -16.53 -31.07
C HIS A 342 4.14 -17.04 -31.92
N ARG A 343 3.53 -16.22 -32.77
CA ARG A 343 2.43 -16.64 -33.68
C ARG A 343 2.92 -17.38 -34.94
N ARG A 344 4.25 -17.41 -35.20
CA ARG A 344 4.79 -18.13 -36.39
C ARG A 344 5.01 -19.63 -36.18
N ARG A 345 4.85 -20.19 -34.97
CA ARG A 345 5.15 -21.62 -34.72
C ARG A 345 3.97 -22.59 -34.83
N PHE A 346 2.76 -22.12 -35.12
CA PHE A 346 1.61 -23.00 -35.39
C PHE A 346 0.89 -22.58 -36.68
N ARG A 347 1.54 -22.71 -37.81
CA ARG A 347 0.88 -22.94 -39.11
C ARG A 347 1.09 -24.43 -39.44
N PRO A 348 0.04 -25.25 -39.41
CA PRO A 348 0.15 -26.59 -39.96
C PRO A 348 0.48 -26.47 -41.44
N ALA A 349 1.46 -27.21 -41.91
CA ALA A 349 1.77 -27.32 -43.34
C ALA A 349 0.52 -27.80 -44.07
N ARG A 350 0.12 -27.08 -45.15
CA ARG A 350 -0.91 -27.55 -46.06
C ARG A 350 -0.37 -28.78 -46.79
N PRO A 351 -1.09 -29.89 -46.87
CA PRO A 351 -0.68 -30.99 -47.73
C PRO A 351 -0.75 -30.51 -49.18
N HIS A 352 0.36 -30.70 -49.88
CA HIS A 352 0.35 -30.58 -51.34
C HIS A 352 -0.47 -31.74 -51.90
N GLY A 353 -1.59 -31.43 -52.59
CA GLY A 353 -2.24 -32.28 -53.53
C GLY A 353 -1.77 -31.92 -54.94
#